data_d6bb714be883dbe8384952edb432ed4c
#
_entry.id   d6bb714be883dbe8384952edb432ed4c
#
_cell.length_a   1.000
_cell.length_b   1.000
_cell.length_c   1.000
_cell.angle_alpha   90.00
_cell.angle_beta   90.00
_cell.angle_gamma   90.00
#
_symmetry.space_group_name_H-M   'P 1'
#
loop_
_entity.id
_entity.type
_entity.pdbx_description
1 polymer ?
#
loop_
_entity_poly.entity_id
_entity_poly.type
_entity_poly.pdbx_seq_one_letter_code
_entity_poly.pdbx_strand_id
1 'polypeptide(L)'
;PELSGSAASDLQNLIKREQQFAQIISLPARFLALLNRDAVSVDKVAARLKLSNKLREGLAQRLIAPSPQPYNVRAMAYHADIGTARDVVMLYGTDSDVPECLAQLQQWEIPSLNVKGGDLIKLGLKAGPLVAKTLQAIEASWIDEGFPDIKRQNELASQTVNTALSETKNA
;
A
#
# COMPACT_ATOMS: atom_id res chain seq x y z
N PRO A 1 -28.63 -9.26 -4.96
CA PRO A 1 -27.84 -10.11 -4.06
C PRO A 1 -26.48 -9.47 -3.86
N GLU A 2 -26.08 -9.30 -2.61
CA GLU A 2 -24.83 -8.62 -2.24
C GLU A 2 -23.65 -9.59 -2.19
N LEU A 3 -23.94 -10.88 -2.12
CA LEU A 3 -22.95 -11.94 -2.20
C LEU A 3 -22.52 -12.15 -3.65
N SER A 4 -21.22 -12.35 -3.85
CA SER A 4 -20.68 -12.78 -5.14
C SER A 4 -21.27 -14.13 -5.56
N GLY A 5 -21.46 -14.35 -6.85
CA GLY A 5 -21.84 -15.66 -7.39
C GLY A 5 -20.80 -16.76 -7.08
N SER A 6 -19.55 -16.37 -6.84
CA SER A 6 -18.42 -17.24 -6.47
C SER A 6 -18.09 -17.23 -4.97
N ALA A 7 -18.92 -16.59 -4.12
CA ALA A 7 -18.62 -16.36 -2.70
C ALA A 7 -18.12 -17.60 -1.95
N ALA A 8 -18.77 -18.75 -2.14
CA ALA A 8 -18.39 -19.98 -1.47
C ALA A 8 -17.02 -20.49 -1.92
N SER A 9 -16.75 -20.48 -3.23
CA SER A 9 -15.46 -20.93 -3.78
C SER A 9 -14.34 -19.95 -3.43
N ASP A 10 -14.60 -18.63 -3.48
CA ASP A 10 -13.61 -17.61 -3.14
C ASP A 10 -13.20 -17.70 -1.67
N LEU A 11 -14.16 -17.88 -0.77
CA LEU A 11 -13.87 -18.08 0.66
C LEU A 11 -13.11 -19.40 0.89
N GLN A 12 -13.51 -20.50 0.23
CA GLN A 12 -12.79 -21.77 0.34
C GLN A 12 -11.34 -21.66 -0.16
N ASN A 13 -11.11 -20.97 -1.26
CA ASN A 13 -9.77 -20.74 -1.80
C ASN A 13 -8.92 -19.90 -0.84
N LEU A 14 -9.49 -18.83 -0.27
CA LEU A 14 -8.81 -18.04 0.75
C LEU A 14 -8.43 -18.88 1.98
N ILE A 15 -9.35 -19.69 2.50
CA ILE A 15 -9.09 -20.56 3.66
C ILE A 15 -7.98 -21.58 3.35
N LYS A 16 -7.98 -22.19 2.15
CA LYS A 16 -6.91 -23.11 1.73
C LYS A 16 -5.55 -22.41 1.70
N ARG A 17 -5.49 -21.19 1.15
CA ARG A 17 -4.26 -20.37 1.15
C ARG A 17 -3.81 -20.01 2.57
N GLU A 18 -4.73 -19.58 3.45
CA GLU A 18 -4.42 -19.30 4.86
C GLU A 18 -3.78 -20.53 5.55
N GLN A 19 -4.28 -21.71 5.31
CA GLN A 19 -3.72 -22.96 5.84
C GLN A 19 -2.38 -23.31 5.20
N GLN A 20 -2.28 -23.24 3.87
CA GLN A 20 -1.07 -23.56 3.11
C GLN A 20 0.12 -22.69 3.51
N PHE A 21 -0.11 -21.42 3.75
CA PHE A 21 0.95 -20.45 4.07
C PHE A 21 1.00 -20.10 5.56
N ALA A 22 0.29 -20.84 6.42
CA ALA A 22 0.22 -20.64 7.87
C ALA A 22 -0.07 -19.16 8.23
N GLN A 23 -0.98 -18.50 7.49
CA GLN A 23 -1.30 -17.10 7.69
C GLN A 23 -2.38 -16.92 8.77
N ILE A 24 -2.31 -15.77 9.46
CA ILE A 24 -3.30 -15.38 10.45
C ILE A 24 -4.64 -15.11 9.76
N ILE A 25 -5.72 -15.62 10.33
CA ILE A 25 -7.08 -15.38 9.85
C ILE A 25 -7.39 -13.88 9.85
N SER A 26 -7.79 -13.36 8.69
CA SER A 26 -8.20 -11.97 8.53
C SER A 26 -9.71 -11.88 8.30
N LEU A 27 -10.42 -11.28 9.27
CA LEU A 27 -11.86 -11.03 9.12
C LEU A 27 -12.17 -10.12 7.91
N PRO A 28 -11.45 -9.01 7.67
CA PRO A 28 -11.66 -8.20 6.47
C PRO A 28 -11.46 -8.97 5.16
N ALA A 29 -10.42 -9.80 5.06
CA ALA A 29 -10.18 -10.60 3.87
C ALA A 29 -11.30 -11.62 3.62
N ARG A 30 -11.70 -12.35 4.65
CA ARG A 30 -12.81 -13.31 4.55
C ARG A 30 -14.15 -12.63 4.22
N PHE A 31 -14.38 -11.44 4.75
CA PHE A 31 -15.56 -10.66 4.43
C PHE A 31 -15.58 -10.25 2.96
N LEU A 32 -14.46 -9.76 2.42
CA LEU A 32 -14.34 -9.39 1.01
C LEU A 32 -14.42 -10.61 0.07
N ALA A 33 -13.97 -11.78 0.49
CA ALA A 33 -14.12 -13.01 -0.30
C ALA A 33 -15.58 -13.41 -0.53
N LEU A 34 -16.50 -12.98 0.34
CA LEU A 34 -17.93 -13.28 0.23
C LEU A 34 -18.70 -12.27 -0.64
N LEU A 35 -18.16 -11.08 -0.85
CA LEU A 35 -18.88 -9.97 -1.49
C LEU A 35 -18.46 -9.78 -2.95
N ASN A 36 -19.33 -9.13 -3.72
CA ASN A 36 -18.90 -8.50 -4.96
C ASN A 36 -17.79 -7.48 -4.64
N ARG A 37 -16.64 -7.62 -5.28
CA ARG A 37 -15.43 -6.84 -4.99
C ARG A 37 -15.49 -5.46 -5.67
N ASP A 38 -16.59 -4.75 -5.45
CA ASP A 38 -16.77 -3.37 -5.88
C ASP A 38 -17.13 -2.48 -4.67
N ALA A 39 -16.69 -1.23 -4.72
CA ALA A 39 -16.83 -0.31 -3.61
C ALA A 39 -18.30 -0.05 -3.23
N VAL A 40 -19.22 -0.04 -4.22
CA VAL A 40 -20.63 0.25 -3.99
C VAL A 40 -21.31 -0.89 -3.22
N SER A 41 -21.06 -2.14 -3.62
CA SER A 41 -21.58 -3.33 -2.96
C SER A 41 -21.05 -3.46 -1.53
N VAL A 42 -19.74 -3.27 -1.35
CA VAL A 42 -19.09 -3.35 -0.04
C VAL A 42 -19.60 -2.25 0.88
N ASP A 43 -19.74 -1.00 0.40
CA ASP A 43 -20.24 0.11 1.22
C ASP A 43 -21.72 -0.10 1.65
N LYS A 44 -22.57 -0.58 0.75
CA LYS A 44 -23.97 -0.93 1.08
C LYS A 44 -24.06 -1.97 2.20
N VAL A 45 -23.28 -3.04 2.11
CA VAL A 45 -23.26 -4.09 3.13
C VAL A 45 -22.68 -3.55 4.44
N ALA A 46 -21.60 -2.79 4.38
CA ALA A 46 -20.97 -2.17 5.53
C ALA A 46 -21.93 -1.21 6.27
N ALA A 47 -22.71 -0.41 5.53
CA ALA A 47 -23.73 0.48 6.09
C ALA A 47 -24.86 -0.32 6.76
N ARG A 48 -25.38 -1.36 6.08
CA ARG A 48 -26.46 -2.21 6.61
C ARG A 48 -26.04 -2.95 7.89
N LEU A 49 -24.80 -3.44 7.94
CA LEU A 49 -24.25 -4.11 9.12
C LEU A 49 -23.71 -3.13 10.18
N LYS A 50 -23.83 -1.83 9.95
CA LYS A 50 -23.33 -0.77 10.85
C LYS A 50 -21.87 -0.96 11.23
N LEU A 51 -21.04 -1.33 10.27
CA LEU A 51 -19.60 -1.49 10.50
C LEU A 51 -18.97 -0.15 10.91
N SER A 52 -17.95 -0.21 11.78
CA SER A 52 -17.21 0.98 12.21
C SER A 52 -16.50 1.64 11.02
N ASN A 53 -16.26 2.94 11.09
CA ASN A 53 -15.53 3.68 10.06
C ASN A 53 -14.16 3.06 9.79
N LYS A 54 -13.42 2.69 10.84
CA LYS A 54 -12.11 2.02 10.72
C LYS A 54 -12.19 0.74 9.89
N LEU A 55 -13.22 -0.09 10.09
CA LEU A 55 -13.39 -1.32 9.31
C LEU A 55 -13.77 -1.00 7.87
N ARG A 56 -14.66 -0.03 7.64
CA ARG A 56 -15.07 0.41 6.29
C ARG A 56 -13.87 0.94 5.49
N GLU A 57 -13.05 1.80 6.09
CA GLU A 57 -11.82 2.30 5.49
C GLU A 57 -10.84 1.15 5.16
N GLY A 58 -10.66 0.23 6.09
CA GLY A 58 -9.81 -0.95 5.87
C GLY A 58 -10.31 -1.85 4.75
N LEU A 59 -11.63 -2.03 4.58
CA LEU A 59 -12.20 -2.76 3.44
C LEU A 59 -11.96 -2.00 2.12
N ALA A 60 -12.18 -0.67 2.12
CA ALA A 60 -11.97 0.17 0.94
C ALA A 60 -10.50 0.13 0.47
N GLN A 61 -9.55 0.22 1.38
CA GLN A 61 -8.12 0.13 1.06
C GLN A 61 -7.76 -1.19 0.34
N ARG A 62 -8.35 -2.32 0.74
CA ARG A 62 -8.12 -3.62 0.11
C ARG A 62 -8.74 -3.73 -1.29
N LEU A 63 -9.79 -2.96 -1.57
CA LEU A 63 -10.44 -2.95 -2.89
C LEU A 63 -9.70 -2.10 -3.93
N ILE A 64 -9.11 -0.97 -3.50
CA ILE A 64 -8.41 -0.05 -4.39
C ILE A 64 -6.93 -0.38 -4.57
N ALA A 65 -6.42 -1.33 -3.81
CA ALA A 65 -5.04 -1.76 -3.91
C ALA A 65 -4.74 -2.29 -5.32
N PRO A 66 -3.53 -2.01 -5.87
CA PRO A 66 -3.12 -2.59 -7.14
C PRO A 66 -2.98 -4.11 -7.03
N SER A 67 -2.91 -4.80 -8.16
CA SER A 67 -2.60 -6.23 -8.17
C SER A 67 -1.28 -6.50 -7.45
N PRO A 68 -1.25 -7.40 -6.46
CA PRO A 68 -0.06 -7.67 -5.68
C PRO A 68 0.99 -8.40 -6.53
N GLN A 69 2.20 -7.88 -6.50
CA GLN A 69 3.36 -8.44 -7.17
C GLN A 69 4.57 -8.35 -6.22
N PRO A 70 5.58 -9.24 -6.36
CA PRO A 70 6.76 -9.17 -5.51
C PRO A 70 7.44 -7.79 -5.50
N TYR A 71 7.43 -7.07 -6.62
CA TYR A 71 8.07 -5.76 -6.72
C TYR A 71 7.31 -4.61 -6.04
N ASN A 72 5.99 -4.77 -5.77
CA ASN A 72 5.16 -3.69 -5.21
C ASN A 72 4.58 -3.97 -3.82
N VAL A 73 4.72 -5.18 -3.29
CA VAL A 73 4.05 -5.59 -2.04
C VAL A 73 4.52 -4.79 -0.82
N ARG A 74 5.80 -4.38 -0.79
CA ARG A 74 6.33 -3.51 0.27
C ARG A 74 5.80 -2.09 0.17
N ALA A 75 5.67 -1.55 -1.05
CA ALA A 75 5.04 -0.25 -1.28
C ALA A 75 3.58 -0.25 -0.82
N MET A 76 2.83 -1.33 -1.09
CA MET A 76 1.46 -1.49 -0.58
C MET A 76 1.42 -1.49 0.95
N ALA A 77 2.34 -2.22 1.60
CA ALA A 77 2.43 -2.25 3.06
C ALA A 77 2.86 -0.89 3.65
N TYR A 78 3.70 -0.14 2.97
CA TYR A 78 4.09 1.21 3.36
C TYR A 78 2.92 2.18 3.33
N HIS A 79 2.11 2.16 2.28
CA HIS A 79 0.97 3.07 2.13
C HIS A 79 -0.25 2.73 2.99
N ALA A 80 -0.37 1.46 3.41
CA ALA A 80 -1.48 1.02 4.25
C ALA A 80 -0.97 0.44 5.58
N ASP A 81 -0.71 -0.83 5.60
CA ASP A 81 -0.06 -1.61 6.67
C ASP A 81 0.24 -3.04 6.16
N ILE A 82 1.09 -3.77 6.89
CA ILE A 82 1.48 -5.14 6.54
C ILE A 82 0.26 -6.08 6.49
N GLY A 83 -0.70 -5.92 7.40
CA GLY A 83 -1.91 -6.74 7.44
C GLY A 83 -2.78 -6.54 6.20
N THR A 84 -2.95 -5.29 5.77
CA THR A 84 -3.68 -4.93 4.54
C THR A 84 -2.97 -5.47 3.30
N ALA A 85 -1.66 -5.29 3.18
CA ALA A 85 -0.89 -5.81 2.04
C ALA A 85 -0.97 -7.34 1.98
N ARG A 86 -0.82 -8.03 3.12
CA ARG A 86 -0.98 -9.48 3.21
C ARG A 86 -2.37 -9.95 2.76
N ASP A 87 -3.43 -9.27 3.22
CA ASP A 87 -4.79 -9.60 2.85
C ASP A 87 -5.03 -9.45 1.34
N VAL A 88 -4.47 -8.41 0.73
CA VAL A 88 -4.51 -8.17 -0.72
C VAL A 88 -3.78 -9.30 -1.47
N VAL A 89 -2.59 -9.70 -1.00
CA VAL A 89 -1.84 -10.85 -1.56
C VAL A 89 -2.68 -12.13 -1.49
N MET A 90 -3.30 -12.41 -0.36
CA MET A 90 -4.10 -13.61 -0.15
C MET A 90 -5.39 -13.64 -0.99
N LEU A 91 -6.00 -12.47 -1.25
CA LEU A 91 -7.24 -12.33 -2.00
C LEU A 91 -7.02 -12.30 -3.52
N TYR A 92 -5.96 -11.63 -3.99
CA TYR A 92 -5.80 -11.25 -5.39
C TYR A 92 -4.49 -11.73 -6.01
N GLY A 93 -3.52 -12.19 -5.21
CA GLY A 93 -2.24 -12.70 -5.71
C GLY A 93 -2.41 -13.96 -6.54
N THR A 94 -1.56 -14.12 -7.55
CA THR A 94 -1.46 -15.38 -8.30
C THR A 94 -0.78 -16.45 -7.44
N ASP A 95 -1.01 -17.72 -7.71
CA ASP A 95 -0.40 -18.80 -6.93
C ASP A 95 1.14 -18.81 -7.03
N SER A 96 1.69 -18.25 -8.12
CA SER A 96 3.13 -18.08 -8.31
C SER A 96 3.71 -16.96 -7.44
N ASP A 97 2.99 -15.86 -7.24
CA ASP A 97 3.52 -14.65 -6.61
C ASP A 97 3.28 -14.61 -5.10
N VAL A 98 2.23 -15.29 -4.62
CA VAL A 98 1.86 -15.33 -3.19
C VAL A 98 3.03 -15.73 -2.29
N PRO A 99 3.80 -16.81 -2.55
CA PRO A 99 4.90 -17.20 -1.66
C PRO A 99 5.95 -16.10 -1.52
N GLU A 100 6.36 -15.49 -2.63
CA GLU A 100 7.39 -14.45 -2.63
C GLU A 100 6.90 -13.17 -2.00
N CYS A 101 5.66 -12.74 -2.29
CA CYS A 101 5.04 -11.58 -1.65
C CYS A 101 4.97 -11.74 -0.13
N LEU A 102 4.54 -12.92 0.36
CA LEU A 102 4.48 -13.19 1.80
C LEU A 102 5.87 -13.21 2.44
N ALA A 103 6.86 -13.80 1.77
CA ALA A 103 8.25 -13.81 2.24
C ALA A 103 8.82 -12.39 2.37
N GLN A 104 8.50 -11.49 1.45
CA GLN A 104 8.93 -10.09 1.52
C GLN A 104 8.27 -9.29 2.65
N LEU A 105 7.07 -9.67 3.08
CA LEU A 105 6.38 -9.05 4.22
C LEU A 105 6.77 -9.67 5.57
N GLN A 106 7.33 -10.89 5.54
CA GLN A 106 7.72 -11.58 6.76
C GLN A 106 8.88 -10.85 7.44
N GLN A 107 8.70 -10.48 8.70
CA GLN A 107 9.71 -9.78 9.50
C GLN A 107 10.17 -8.43 8.91
N TRP A 108 9.46 -7.91 7.88
CA TRP A 108 9.75 -6.59 7.35
C TRP A 108 9.11 -5.51 8.22
N GLU A 109 9.94 -4.61 8.72
CA GLU A 109 9.48 -3.42 9.43
C GLU A 109 9.29 -2.27 8.44
N ILE A 110 8.16 -1.57 8.53
CA ILE A 110 7.88 -0.44 7.65
C ILE A 110 8.88 0.67 7.96
N PRO A 111 9.78 1.01 7.01
CA PRO A 111 10.78 2.04 7.24
C PRO A 111 10.16 3.44 7.20
N SER A 112 10.87 4.42 7.72
CA SER A 112 10.49 5.83 7.63
C SER A 112 11.46 6.62 6.77
N LEU A 113 10.92 7.54 5.96
CA LEU A 113 11.73 8.51 5.25
C LEU A 113 12.30 9.53 6.24
N ASN A 114 13.63 9.68 6.28
CA ASN A 114 14.30 10.60 7.22
C ASN A 114 14.38 12.03 6.70
N VAL A 115 14.22 12.25 5.39
CA VAL A 115 14.23 13.57 4.76
C VAL A 115 12.97 14.34 5.16
N LYS A 116 13.14 15.58 5.62
CA LYS A 116 12.05 16.45 6.06
C LYS A 116 12.03 17.74 5.24
N GLY A 117 10.90 18.45 5.22
CA GLY A 117 10.77 19.72 4.52
C GLY A 117 11.83 20.77 4.91
N GLY A 118 12.27 20.79 6.18
CA GLY A 118 13.34 21.66 6.64
C GLY A 118 14.70 21.37 5.99
N ASP A 119 14.96 20.13 5.62
CA ASP A 119 16.21 19.76 4.96
C ASP A 119 16.21 20.23 3.49
N LEU A 120 15.05 20.19 2.84
CA LEU A 120 14.88 20.73 1.48
C LEU A 120 15.05 22.26 1.45
N ILE A 121 14.62 22.96 2.50
CA ILE A 121 14.87 24.41 2.64
C ILE A 121 16.37 24.69 2.80
N LYS A 122 17.10 23.91 3.59
CA LYS A 122 18.56 24.02 3.71
C LYS A 122 19.28 23.75 2.38
N LEU A 123 18.71 22.91 1.52
CA LEU A 123 19.19 22.64 0.16
C LEU A 123 18.84 23.74 -0.84
N GLY A 124 18.11 24.79 -0.44
CA GLY A 124 17.86 25.99 -1.24
C GLY A 124 16.42 26.17 -1.73
N LEU A 125 15.48 25.28 -1.39
CA LEU A 125 14.08 25.51 -1.70
C LEU A 125 13.50 26.62 -0.81
N LYS A 126 12.66 27.48 -1.40
CA LYS A 126 11.87 28.45 -0.64
C LYS A 126 10.71 27.73 0.06
N ALA A 127 10.41 28.14 1.30
CA ALA A 127 9.25 27.65 2.03
C ALA A 127 7.96 27.88 1.22
N GLY A 128 7.13 26.86 1.10
CA GLY A 128 5.88 26.91 0.34
C GLY A 128 5.44 25.57 -0.24
N PRO A 129 4.43 25.56 -1.11
CA PRO A 129 3.86 24.32 -1.67
C PRO A 129 4.88 23.45 -2.44
N LEU A 130 5.92 24.08 -3.00
CA LEU A 130 6.99 23.36 -3.71
C LEU A 130 7.74 22.40 -2.80
N VAL A 131 7.93 22.73 -1.51
CA VAL A 131 8.58 21.82 -0.53
C VAL A 131 7.77 20.54 -0.37
N ALA A 132 6.44 20.63 -0.21
CA ALA A 132 5.58 19.45 -0.08
C ALA A 132 5.61 18.59 -1.36
N LYS A 133 5.49 19.22 -2.53
CA LYS A 133 5.56 18.52 -3.83
C LYS A 133 6.91 17.80 -4.00
N THR A 134 8.01 18.47 -3.67
CA THR A 134 9.36 17.90 -3.78
C THR A 134 9.54 16.73 -2.80
N LEU A 135 9.02 16.86 -1.57
CA LEU A 135 9.08 15.78 -0.59
C LEU A 135 8.30 14.54 -1.06
N GLN A 136 7.11 14.73 -1.62
CA GLN A 136 6.33 13.63 -2.22
C GLN A 136 7.07 12.95 -3.39
N ALA A 137 7.76 13.72 -4.24
CA ALA A 137 8.55 13.16 -5.33
C ALA A 137 9.75 12.34 -4.82
N ILE A 138 10.40 12.81 -3.75
CA ILE A 138 11.51 12.07 -3.09
C ILE A 138 10.97 10.77 -2.48
N GLU A 139 9.84 10.82 -1.78
CA GLU A 139 9.20 9.67 -1.19
C GLU A 139 8.82 8.62 -2.24
N ALA A 140 8.22 9.05 -3.36
CA ALA A 140 7.89 8.16 -4.47
C ALA A 140 9.13 7.46 -5.04
N SER A 141 10.20 8.21 -5.33
CA SER A 141 11.45 7.64 -5.83
C SER A 141 12.10 6.68 -4.82
N TRP A 142 12.05 7.01 -3.54
CA TRP A 142 12.57 6.16 -2.46
C TRP A 142 11.81 4.83 -2.35
N ILE A 143 10.49 4.86 -2.51
CA ILE A 143 9.64 3.66 -2.56
C ILE A 143 9.97 2.82 -3.80
N ASP A 144 10.05 3.46 -4.97
CA ASP A 144 10.34 2.80 -6.26
C ASP A 144 11.74 2.13 -6.26
N GLU A 145 12.71 2.72 -5.55
CA GLU A 145 14.04 2.11 -5.35
C GLU A 145 14.06 1.02 -4.26
N GLY A 146 12.93 0.67 -3.66
CA GLY A 146 12.80 -0.40 -2.67
C GLY A 146 13.30 -0.04 -1.28
N PHE A 147 13.11 1.21 -0.86
CA PHE A 147 13.43 1.72 0.48
C PHE A 147 14.94 1.74 0.80
N PRO A 148 15.77 2.37 0.00
CA PRO A 148 17.20 2.44 0.25
C PRO A 148 17.57 3.19 1.54
N ASP A 149 18.81 3.06 1.95
CA ASP A 149 19.38 3.63 3.17
C ASP A 149 19.40 5.17 3.20
N ILE A 150 19.75 5.74 4.36
CA ILE A 150 19.78 7.18 4.58
C ILE A 150 20.73 7.93 3.64
N LYS A 151 21.82 7.28 3.20
CA LYS A 151 22.74 7.90 2.26
C LYS A 151 22.05 8.15 0.92
N ARG A 152 21.37 7.12 0.39
CA ARG A 152 20.62 7.23 -0.85
C ARG A 152 19.43 8.18 -0.73
N GLN A 153 18.75 8.24 0.42
CA GLN A 153 17.69 9.23 0.69
C GLN A 153 18.22 10.67 0.54
N ASN A 154 19.41 10.97 1.07
CA ASN A 154 20.01 12.30 0.95
C ASN A 154 20.44 12.63 -0.49
N GLU A 155 20.91 11.64 -1.25
CA GLU A 155 21.21 11.79 -2.68
C GLU A 155 19.93 12.11 -3.48
N LEU A 156 18.83 11.36 -3.26
CA LEU A 156 17.54 11.61 -3.88
C LEU A 156 17.03 13.01 -3.54
N ALA A 157 17.14 13.44 -2.28
CA ALA A 157 16.76 14.78 -1.85
C ALA A 157 17.54 15.85 -2.62
N SER A 158 18.85 15.71 -2.72
CA SER A 158 19.71 16.67 -3.43
C SER A 158 19.39 16.73 -4.93
N GLN A 159 19.19 15.58 -5.57
CA GLN A 159 18.86 15.47 -6.99
C GLN A 159 17.49 16.10 -7.29
N THR A 160 16.47 15.75 -6.52
CA THR A 160 15.11 16.24 -6.73
C THR A 160 14.99 17.75 -6.46
N VAL A 161 15.71 18.27 -5.44
CA VAL A 161 15.76 19.72 -5.18
C VAL A 161 16.43 20.46 -6.35
N ASN A 162 17.54 19.95 -6.88
CA ASN A 162 18.22 20.58 -8.02
C ASN A 162 17.32 20.63 -9.26
N THR A 163 16.55 19.57 -9.52
CA THR A 163 15.56 19.54 -10.61
C THR A 163 14.47 20.60 -10.39
N ALA A 164 13.89 20.66 -9.19
CA ALA A 164 12.84 21.62 -8.86
C ALA A 164 13.33 23.07 -8.96
N LEU A 165 14.57 23.37 -8.57
CA LEU A 165 15.17 24.68 -8.70
C LEU A 165 15.42 25.08 -10.15
N SER A 166 15.82 24.13 -11.01
CA SER A 166 16.03 24.40 -12.44
C SER A 166 14.71 24.66 -13.17
N GLU A 167 13.66 23.93 -12.87
CA GLU A 167 12.31 24.14 -13.41
C GLU A 167 11.77 25.53 -13.03
N THR A 168 11.97 25.95 -11.77
CA THR A 168 11.50 27.27 -11.28
C THR A 168 12.26 28.43 -11.94
N LYS A 169 13.48 28.23 -12.44
CA LYS A 169 14.24 29.28 -13.14
C LYS A 169 13.81 29.45 -14.60
N ASN A 170 13.19 28.41 -15.17
CA ASN A 170 12.80 28.38 -16.58
C ASN A 170 11.31 28.71 -16.80
N ALA A 171 10.53 28.93 -15.72
CA ALA A 171 9.12 29.29 -15.71
C ALA A 171 8.95 30.79 -15.39
#